data_6aaedab59e60120e4a4d8550b0001d81
#
_entry.id   6aaedab59e60120e4a4d8550b0001d81
#
_cell.length_a   1.000
_cell.length_b   1.000
_cell.length_c   1.000
_cell.angle_alpha   90.00
_cell.angle_beta   90.00
_cell.angle_gamma   90.00
#
_symmetry.space_group_name_H-M   'P 1'
#
loop_
_entity.id
_entity.type
_entity.pdbx_description
1 polymer ?
#
loop_
_entity_poly.entity_id
_entity_poly.type
_entity_poly.pdbx_seq_one_letter_code
_entity_poly.pdbx_strand_id
1 'polypeptide(L)'
;MQKIILYTLVIALSFLSKVTAQNKKKAETFEKKVESISNKMDFLLFREKTELKLKVDSLENAFSNQKISANELKDAKLAAAEKSANRIEEGMDKYKKELDDLLQSKLDNESKNITYKIDTINGKKVFVYYKKGEGGHTVTLGGGTNDSIGTQTEYNISSLKIFKGEKDKIERKSKRTTSQFVFATGLNNVITEGESLSDSDFRVWGSHFYEWGFTYNSRIFKNNNLLHAKYGLSLMYNNLRPTENRYFVRNGEQTDLVTGGVNFDESRFRNVFLVAPLHLEFDFSPKKTSKDGERTYFRTHESVRLGIGGYAGVRIKSKQILKYEIDDLDIKERQKGDFNVNDFTYGLSAYIGYKSTSLYLKYDLNPMFKNNAVDQNNISLGVRFDFN
;
A
#
# COMPACT_ATOMS: atom_id res chain seq x y z
N MET A 1 -26.46 -9.92 -23.22
CA MET A 1 -25.24 -9.32 -22.66
C MET A 1 -25.44 -7.92 -22.09
N GLN A 2 -26.09 -6.96 -22.77
CA GLN A 2 -26.36 -5.61 -22.24
C GLN A 2 -27.08 -5.57 -20.88
N LYS A 3 -28.05 -6.47 -20.63
CA LYS A 3 -28.78 -6.52 -19.33
C LYS A 3 -27.91 -6.97 -18.16
N ILE A 4 -26.94 -7.85 -18.38
CA ILE A 4 -26.02 -8.32 -17.31
C ILE A 4 -25.06 -7.19 -16.93
N ILE A 5 -24.54 -6.45 -17.90
CA ILE A 5 -23.68 -5.25 -17.66
C ILE A 5 -24.46 -4.18 -16.89
N LEU A 6 -25.74 -3.99 -17.23
CA LEU A 6 -26.58 -3.04 -16.51
C LEU A 6 -26.81 -3.45 -15.04
N TYR A 7 -27.05 -4.74 -14.77
CA TYR A 7 -27.24 -5.25 -13.41
C TYR A 7 -25.95 -5.20 -12.59
N THR A 8 -24.80 -5.51 -13.18
CA THR A 8 -23.50 -5.39 -12.48
C THR A 8 -23.14 -3.93 -12.21
N LEU A 9 -23.47 -3.01 -13.13
CA LEU A 9 -23.29 -1.57 -12.92
C LEU A 9 -24.22 -1.04 -11.82
N VAL A 10 -25.47 -1.47 -11.77
CA VAL A 10 -26.44 -1.10 -10.73
C VAL A 10 -26.03 -1.65 -9.37
N ILE A 11 -25.51 -2.87 -9.30
CA ILE A 11 -24.97 -3.45 -8.06
C ILE A 11 -23.72 -2.68 -7.63
N ALA A 12 -22.79 -2.35 -8.53
CA ALA A 12 -21.61 -1.55 -8.22
C ALA A 12 -21.99 -0.13 -7.75
N LEU A 13 -22.97 0.51 -8.39
CA LEU A 13 -23.49 1.83 -7.99
C LEU A 13 -24.24 1.77 -6.66
N SER A 14 -24.93 0.68 -6.33
CA SER A 14 -25.59 0.52 -5.03
C SER A 14 -24.59 0.32 -3.88
N PHE A 15 -23.41 -0.27 -4.14
CA PHE A 15 -22.30 -0.31 -3.18
C PHE A 15 -21.65 1.06 -3.01
N LEU A 16 -21.47 1.83 -4.08
CA LEU A 16 -20.95 3.21 -4.04
C LEU A 16 -21.91 4.15 -3.31
N SER A 17 -23.22 4.01 -3.51
CA SER A 17 -24.21 4.84 -2.79
C SER A 17 -24.30 4.54 -1.30
N LYS A 18 -24.05 3.30 -0.87
CA LYS A 18 -23.93 2.97 0.57
C LYS A 18 -22.65 3.54 1.21
N VAL A 19 -21.57 3.65 0.45
CA VAL A 19 -20.33 4.30 0.92
C VAL A 19 -20.48 5.82 1.02
N THR A 20 -21.24 6.45 0.12
CA THR A 20 -21.51 7.90 0.18
C THR A 20 -22.64 8.29 1.16
N ALA A 21 -23.61 7.41 1.41
CA ALA A 21 -24.70 7.69 2.36
C ALA A 21 -24.29 7.56 3.85
N GLN A 22 -23.11 6.99 4.16
CA GLN A 22 -22.57 6.94 5.52
C GLN A 22 -21.68 8.12 5.90
N ASN A 23 -21.51 9.11 5.04
CA ASN A 23 -20.88 10.40 5.38
C ASN A 23 -21.86 11.38 6.06
N LYS A 24 -22.73 10.92 6.96
CA LYS A 24 -23.09 11.73 8.11
C LYS A 24 -21.82 11.89 8.91
N LYS A 25 -21.28 13.13 8.99
CA LYS A 25 -20.16 13.53 9.85
C LYS A 25 -20.34 12.87 11.24
N LYS A 26 -19.79 11.68 11.42
CA LYS A 26 -19.52 11.15 12.75
C LYS A 26 -18.55 12.16 13.33
N ALA A 27 -18.94 12.83 14.40
CA ALA A 27 -18.02 13.72 15.10
C ALA A 27 -16.72 12.97 15.29
N GLU A 28 -15.64 13.54 14.75
CA GLU A 28 -14.31 12.94 14.88
C GLU A 28 -14.05 12.69 16.36
N THR A 29 -13.69 11.47 16.70
CA THR A 29 -13.38 11.14 18.09
C THR A 29 -12.18 11.98 18.54
N PHE A 30 -12.10 12.27 19.83
CA PHE A 30 -11.00 13.01 20.43
C PHE A 30 -9.63 12.41 20.00
N GLU A 31 -9.52 11.07 20.01
CA GLU A 31 -8.31 10.33 19.61
C GLU A 31 -7.91 10.62 18.16
N LYS A 32 -8.89 10.69 17.25
CA LYS A 32 -8.62 11.02 15.83
C LYS A 32 -8.15 12.45 15.65
N LYS A 33 -8.70 13.39 16.42
CA LYS A 33 -8.26 14.78 16.37
C LYS A 33 -6.84 14.94 16.90
N VAL A 34 -6.51 14.26 18.00
CA VAL A 34 -5.16 14.22 18.55
C VAL A 34 -4.17 13.60 17.56
N GLU A 35 -4.55 12.46 16.94
CA GLU A 35 -3.75 11.81 15.89
C GLU A 35 -3.53 12.74 14.68
N SER A 36 -4.56 13.47 14.28
CA SER A 36 -4.46 14.45 13.19
C SER A 36 -3.46 15.57 13.52
N ILE A 37 -3.50 16.12 14.73
CA ILE A 37 -2.55 17.16 15.18
C ILE A 37 -1.13 16.61 15.20
N SER A 38 -0.93 15.41 15.73
CA SER A 38 0.40 14.78 15.74
C SER A 38 0.94 14.56 14.32
N ASN A 39 0.12 14.06 13.41
CA ASN A 39 0.52 13.88 12.01
C ASN A 39 0.92 15.20 11.34
N LYS A 40 0.24 16.30 11.69
CA LYS A 40 0.62 17.67 11.22
C LYS A 40 1.98 18.08 11.76
N MET A 41 2.27 17.80 13.03
CA MET A 41 3.58 18.08 13.65
C MET A 41 4.70 17.27 12.99
N ASP A 42 4.49 15.97 12.79
CA ASP A 42 5.47 15.09 12.15
C ASP A 42 5.72 15.50 10.68
N PHE A 43 4.66 15.87 9.96
CA PHE A 43 4.78 16.37 8.58
C PHE A 43 5.54 17.70 8.52
N LEU A 44 5.31 18.62 9.45
CA LEU A 44 6.07 19.86 9.55
C LEU A 44 7.57 19.58 9.73
N LEU A 45 7.92 18.73 10.69
CA LEU A 45 9.31 18.36 10.94
C LEU A 45 9.96 17.68 9.72
N PHE A 46 9.26 16.78 9.08
CA PHE A 46 9.75 16.10 7.87
C PHE A 46 9.99 17.10 6.73
N ARG A 47 9.04 17.99 6.48
CA ARG A 47 9.14 19.01 5.43
C ARG A 47 10.33 19.91 5.66
N GLU A 48 10.45 20.51 6.86
CA GLU A 48 11.52 21.45 7.18
C GLU A 48 12.91 20.78 7.13
N LYS A 49 13.04 19.52 7.60
CA LYS A 49 14.29 18.75 7.47
C LYS A 49 14.65 18.48 6.01
N THR A 50 13.66 18.18 5.19
CA THR A 50 13.88 17.93 3.75
C THR A 50 14.28 19.21 3.03
N GLU A 51 13.61 20.33 3.30
CA GLU A 51 13.97 21.64 2.72
C GLU A 51 15.38 22.08 3.15
N LEU A 52 15.71 21.91 4.44
CA LEU A 52 17.05 22.23 4.94
C LEU A 52 18.12 21.38 4.25
N LYS A 53 17.89 20.08 4.09
CA LYS A 53 18.81 19.18 3.40
C LYS A 53 19.03 19.64 1.95
N LEU A 54 17.96 19.88 1.20
CA LEU A 54 18.06 20.37 -0.20
C LEU A 54 18.83 21.69 -0.29
N LYS A 55 18.63 22.60 0.67
CA LYS A 55 19.34 23.87 0.73
C LYS A 55 20.83 23.68 1.03
N VAL A 56 21.16 22.80 1.97
CA VAL A 56 22.56 22.46 2.29
C VAL A 56 23.24 21.81 1.10
N ASP A 57 22.61 20.83 0.44
CA ASP A 57 23.14 20.17 -0.74
C ASP A 57 23.39 21.19 -1.89
N SER A 58 22.49 22.16 -2.08
CA SER A 58 22.64 23.24 -3.05
C SER A 58 23.84 24.15 -2.72
N LEU A 59 24.06 24.48 -1.44
CA LEU A 59 25.19 25.29 -0.99
C LEU A 59 26.52 24.54 -1.15
N GLU A 60 26.54 23.25 -0.85
CA GLU A 60 27.74 22.40 -1.06
C GLU A 60 28.10 22.28 -2.54
N ASN A 61 27.11 22.16 -3.42
CA ASN A 61 27.33 22.17 -4.86
C ASN A 61 27.87 23.53 -5.35
N ALA A 62 27.37 24.65 -4.79
CA ALA A 62 27.89 25.96 -5.13
C ALA A 62 29.37 26.16 -4.66
N PHE A 63 29.70 25.62 -3.52
CA PHE A 63 31.08 25.60 -3.01
C PHE A 63 31.99 24.71 -3.86
N SER A 64 31.56 23.50 -4.21
CA SER A 64 32.31 22.58 -5.08
C SER A 64 32.57 23.18 -6.46
N ASN A 65 31.68 24.00 -6.97
CA ASN A 65 31.82 24.74 -8.22
C ASN A 65 32.57 26.11 -8.04
N GLN A 66 33.20 26.34 -6.91
CA GLN A 66 33.97 27.55 -6.58
C GLN A 66 33.17 28.86 -6.71
N LYS A 67 31.86 28.82 -6.57
CA LYS A 67 30.97 30.00 -6.64
C LYS A 67 30.88 30.77 -5.32
N ILE A 68 31.20 30.13 -4.20
CA ILE A 68 31.20 30.70 -2.85
C ILE A 68 32.44 30.25 -2.09
N SER A 69 32.91 31.06 -1.16
CA SER A 69 34.02 30.75 -0.27
C SER A 69 33.60 29.83 0.90
N ALA A 70 34.58 29.26 1.60
CA ALA A 70 34.32 28.41 2.78
C ALA A 70 33.61 29.18 3.93
N ASN A 71 33.92 30.46 4.13
CA ASN A 71 33.25 31.29 5.14
C ASN A 71 31.79 31.56 4.75
N GLU A 72 31.54 31.94 3.49
CA GLU A 72 30.17 32.13 2.97
C GLU A 72 29.35 30.85 3.04
N LEU A 73 29.93 29.68 2.76
CA LEU A 73 29.27 28.39 2.92
C LEU A 73 28.83 28.15 4.37
N LYS A 74 29.74 28.41 5.34
CA LYS A 74 29.47 28.23 6.76
C LYS A 74 28.32 29.14 7.22
N ASP A 75 28.39 30.41 6.87
CA ASP A 75 27.40 31.41 7.27
C ASP A 75 26.05 31.15 6.63
N ALA A 76 26.02 30.76 5.36
CA ALA A 76 24.81 30.40 4.66
C ALA A 76 24.14 29.10 5.20
N LYS A 77 24.93 28.11 5.61
CA LYS A 77 24.42 26.92 6.29
C LYS A 77 23.82 27.26 7.66
N LEU A 78 24.49 28.11 8.45
CA LEU A 78 23.99 28.54 9.74
C LEU A 78 22.67 29.30 9.59
N ALA A 79 22.61 30.28 8.70
CA ALA A 79 21.39 31.04 8.42
C ALA A 79 20.24 30.16 7.90
N ALA A 80 20.53 29.15 7.08
CA ALA A 80 19.53 28.18 6.62
C ALA A 80 19.00 27.32 7.78
N ALA A 81 19.87 26.87 8.68
CA ALA A 81 19.49 26.06 9.84
C ALA A 81 18.65 26.89 10.84
N GLU A 82 19.04 28.12 11.13
CA GLU A 82 18.30 29.04 12.00
C GLU A 82 16.92 29.36 11.43
N LYS A 83 16.82 29.65 10.13
CA LYS A 83 15.53 29.88 9.46
C LYS A 83 14.62 28.65 9.53
N SER A 84 15.16 27.45 9.36
CA SER A 84 14.40 26.21 9.49
C SER A 84 13.95 25.98 10.94
N ALA A 85 14.83 26.24 11.93
CA ALA A 85 14.49 26.11 13.34
C ALA A 85 13.35 27.04 13.75
N ASN A 86 13.39 28.30 13.33
CA ASN A 86 12.34 29.29 13.63
C ASN A 86 10.99 28.86 13.02
N ARG A 87 10.97 28.35 11.77
CA ARG A 87 9.73 27.84 11.15
C ARG A 87 9.18 26.60 11.86
N ILE A 88 10.06 25.72 12.35
CA ILE A 88 9.66 24.58 13.16
C ILE A 88 9.02 25.06 14.47
N GLU A 89 9.65 26.00 15.15
CA GLU A 89 9.16 26.53 16.43
C GLU A 89 7.79 27.19 16.27
N GLU A 90 7.64 28.12 15.34
CA GLU A 90 6.35 28.77 15.04
C GLU A 90 5.24 27.76 14.67
N GLY A 91 5.56 26.79 13.83
CA GLY A 91 4.60 25.75 13.43
C GLY A 91 4.22 24.81 14.58
N MET A 92 5.20 24.46 15.43
CA MET A 92 4.97 23.63 16.62
C MET A 92 4.12 24.37 17.66
N ASP A 93 4.32 25.65 17.87
CA ASP A 93 3.52 26.45 18.81
C ASP A 93 2.06 26.56 18.35
N LYS A 94 1.83 26.72 17.05
CA LYS A 94 0.49 26.67 16.48
C LYS A 94 -0.23 25.35 16.79
N TYR A 95 0.45 24.23 16.57
CA TYR A 95 -0.13 22.90 16.82
C TYR A 95 -0.28 22.57 18.30
N LYS A 96 0.62 23.06 19.14
CA LYS A 96 0.47 23.01 20.60
C LYS A 96 -0.81 23.73 21.04
N LYS A 97 -1.05 24.94 20.52
CA LYS A 97 -2.29 25.68 20.82
C LYS A 97 -3.53 24.94 20.35
N GLU A 98 -3.52 24.37 19.12
CA GLU A 98 -4.63 23.55 18.61
C GLU A 98 -4.92 22.34 19.52
N LEU A 99 -3.86 21.72 20.08
CA LEU A 99 -3.98 20.62 21.04
C LEU A 99 -4.53 21.08 22.39
N ASP A 100 -4.06 22.21 22.90
CA ASP A 100 -4.53 22.78 24.17
C ASP A 100 -6.02 23.15 24.08
N ASP A 101 -6.45 23.78 22.98
CA ASP A 101 -7.85 24.12 22.72
C ASP A 101 -8.72 22.83 22.63
N LEU A 102 -8.20 21.78 22.02
CA LEU A 102 -8.89 20.49 21.94
C LEU A 102 -9.03 19.82 23.31
N LEU A 103 -7.98 19.86 24.13
CA LEU A 103 -7.99 19.36 25.49
C LEU A 103 -8.98 20.14 26.36
N GLN A 104 -8.97 21.47 26.28
CA GLN A 104 -9.89 22.34 27.00
C GLN A 104 -11.35 22.04 26.62
N SER A 105 -11.65 21.93 25.31
CA SER A 105 -12.99 21.61 24.82
C SER A 105 -13.50 20.25 25.31
N LYS A 106 -12.61 19.26 25.48
CA LYS A 106 -12.97 17.96 26.05
C LYS A 106 -13.27 18.07 27.56
N LEU A 107 -12.45 18.84 28.29
CA LEU A 107 -12.64 19.09 29.71
C LEU A 107 -13.97 19.81 29.98
N ASP A 108 -14.30 20.82 29.18
CA ASP A 108 -15.53 21.61 29.33
C ASP A 108 -16.79 20.76 29.04
N ASN A 109 -16.72 19.82 28.08
CA ASN A 109 -17.83 18.93 27.74
C ASN A 109 -18.06 17.78 28.75
N GLU A 110 -17.02 17.36 29.48
CA GLU A 110 -17.10 16.31 30.51
C GLU A 110 -17.18 16.87 31.93
N SER A 111 -17.39 18.17 32.06
CA SER A 111 -17.17 18.94 33.25
C SER A 111 -18.17 18.71 34.38
N LYS A 112 -17.94 17.73 35.24
CA LYS A 112 -18.25 17.82 36.67
C LYS A 112 -17.37 16.97 37.59
N ASN A 113 -16.50 16.13 37.03
CA ASN A 113 -15.71 15.15 37.80
C ASN A 113 -14.26 14.94 37.33
N ILE A 114 -13.67 15.91 36.67
CA ILE A 114 -12.28 15.77 36.14
C ILE A 114 -11.40 16.82 36.82
N THR A 115 -10.31 16.33 37.43
CA THR A 115 -9.19 17.16 37.94
C THR A 115 -7.99 16.91 37.04
N TYR A 116 -7.34 17.97 36.58
CA TYR A 116 -6.10 17.82 35.81
C TYR A 116 -4.93 18.49 36.53
N LYS A 117 -3.74 17.95 36.30
CA LYS A 117 -2.49 18.51 36.82
C LYS A 117 -1.49 18.52 35.65
N ILE A 118 -0.82 19.66 35.49
CA ILE A 118 0.34 19.75 34.60
C ILE A 118 1.56 19.51 35.47
N ASP A 119 2.33 18.49 35.13
CA ASP A 119 3.58 18.15 35.84
C ASP A 119 4.74 18.07 34.86
N THR A 120 5.97 18.24 35.37
CA THR A 120 7.18 18.09 34.57
C THR A 120 7.92 16.86 35.07
N ILE A 121 7.87 15.77 34.33
CA ILE A 121 8.57 14.52 34.67
C ILE A 121 9.73 14.37 33.67
N ASN A 122 10.97 14.30 34.20
CA ASN A 122 12.18 14.16 33.40
C ASN A 122 12.37 15.22 32.31
N GLY A 123 12.05 16.49 32.61
CA GLY A 123 12.16 17.61 31.68
C GLY A 123 11.09 17.70 30.62
N LYS A 124 10.05 16.85 30.70
CA LYS A 124 8.92 16.81 29.76
C LYS A 124 7.65 17.28 30.44
N LYS A 125 6.87 18.11 29.77
CA LYS A 125 5.52 18.48 30.23
C LYS A 125 4.58 17.32 30.06
N VAL A 126 3.99 16.87 31.17
CA VAL A 126 3.06 15.76 31.27
C VAL A 126 1.69 16.30 31.73
N PHE A 127 0.65 16.04 30.96
CA PHE A 127 -0.71 16.36 31.35
C PHE A 127 -1.34 15.12 31.99
N VAL A 128 -1.68 15.20 33.27
CA VAL A 128 -2.36 14.13 33.99
C VAL A 128 -3.76 14.60 34.31
N TYR A 129 -4.77 13.87 33.89
CA TYR A 129 -6.14 14.12 34.26
C TYR A 129 -6.75 12.89 34.97
N TYR A 130 -7.55 13.19 36.01
CA TYR A 130 -8.20 12.17 36.80
C TYR A 130 -9.72 12.30 36.64
N LYS A 131 -10.40 11.23 36.30
CA LYS A 131 -11.85 11.14 36.34
C LYS A 131 -12.23 10.41 37.62
N LYS A 132 -13.21 10.96 38.38
CA LYS A 132 -13.63 10.37 39.65
C LYS A 132 -14.17 8.97 39.44
N GLY A 133 -13.46 7.95 39.98
CA GLY A 133 -13.82 6.52 39.87
C GLY A 133 -13.12 5.73 38.74
N GLU A 134 -12.26 6.38 37.93
CA GLU A 134 -11.45 5.72 36.90
C GLU A 134 -9.96 6.05 37.14
N GLY A 135 -9.06 5.20 36.62
CA GLY A 135 -7.62 5.41 36.71
C GLY A 135 -7.16 6.68 36.00
N GLY A 136 -6.00 7.23 36.40
CA GLY A 136 -5.43 8.44 35.80
C GLY A 136 -5.07 8.23 34.32
N HIS A 137 -5.32 9.27 33.53
CA HIS A 137 -4.90 9.33 32.12
C HIS A 137 -3.78 10.34 31.96
N THR A 138 -2.69 9.94 31.30
CA THR A 138 -1.50 10.77 31.16
C THR A 138 -1.25 11.06 29.69
N VAL A 139 -1.06 12.32 29.35
CA VAL A 139 -0.65 12.77 28.03
C VAL A 139 0.76 13.35 28.15
N THR A 140 1.74 12.76 27.50
CA THR A 140 3.13 13.22 27.51
C THR A 140 3.47 13.91 26.20
N LEU A 141 3.96 15.14 26.25
CA LEU A 141 4.46 15.90 25.12
C LEU A 141 5.99 15.79 25.05
N GLY A 142 6.51 15.27 23.93
CA GLY A 142 7.94 15.14 23.69
C GLY A 142 8.44 13.70 23.62
N GLY A 143 9.30 13.40 22.63
CA GLY A 143 9.87 12.08 22.40
C GLY A 143 10.67 11.58 23.60
N GLY A 144 10.42 10.38 24.08
CA GLY A 144 11.19 9.89 25.16
C GLY A 144 10.89 8.50 25.64
N THR A 145 11.60 8.05 26.54
CA THR A 145 11.85 6.73 27.07
C THR A 145 10.66 6.10 27.80
N ASN A 146 10.61 4.77 27.76
CA ASN A 146 9.66 3.89 28.45
C ASN A 146 9.81 3.99 29.97
N ASP A 147 9.11 4.94 30.60
CA ASP A 147 8.95 4.90 32.06
C ASP A 147 7.47 4.65 32.36
N SER A 148 7.19 3.43 32.67
CA SER A 148 5.89 2.96 33.12
C SER A 148 5.65 3.45 34.55
N ILE A 149 4.84 4.46 34.75
CA ILE A 149 4.30 4.78 36.06
C ILE A 149 2.88 4.24 36.11
N GLY A 150 2.73 3.07 36.71
CA GLY A 150 1.43 2.47 37.01
C GLY A 150 0.73 1.78 35.83
N THR A 151 -0.45 1.34 36.07
CA THR A 151 -1.33 0.57 35.20
C THR A 151 -1.88 1.39 34.01
N GLN A 152 -1.05 1.71 33.00
CA GLN A 152 -1.39 2.62 31.90
C GLN A 152 -1.12 2.02 30.52
N THR A 153 -1.98 2.32 29.56
CA THR A 153 -1.78 1.96 28.15
C THR A 153 -1.20 3.12 27.37
N GLU A 154 -0.09 2.91 26.68
CA GLU A 154 0.59 3.91 25.90
C GLU A 154 0.11 3.92 24.43
N TYR A 155 -0.27 5.10 23.92
CA TYR A 155 -0.45 5.35 22.49
C TYR A 155 0.79 6.09 21.98
N ASN A 156 1.62 5.38 21.22
CA ASN A 156 2.81 5.97 20.61
C ASN A 156 2.40 6.78 19.36
N ILE A 157 2.55 8.08 19.47
CA ILE A 157 2.55 9.02 18.38
C ILE A 157 3.92 9.70 18.44
N SER A 158 4.57 9.98 17.32
CA SER A 158 5.98 10.40 17.26
C SER A 158 6.35 11.57 18.20
N SER A 159 5.43 12.50 18.40
CA SER A 159 5.61 13.67 19.28
C SER A 159 4.71 13.69 20.53
N LEU A 160 3.70 12.84 20.57
CA LEU A 160 2.69 12.79 21.63
C LEU A 160 2.46 11.35 22.09
N LYS A 161 2.55 11.10 23.41
CA LYS A 161 2.18 9.82 24.02
C LYS A 161 0.95 10.00 24.90
N ILE A 162 -0.10 9.24 24.60
CA ILE A 162 -1.31 9.20 25.41
C ILE A 162 -1.33 7.88 26.17
N PHE A 163 -1.35 7.93 27.49
CA PHE A 163 -1.41 6.76 28.36
C PHE A 163 -2.86 6.60 28.85
N LYS A 164 -3.39 5.42 28.67
CA LYS A 164 -4.66 4.99 29.27
C LYS A 164 -4.39 4.00 30.40
N GLY A 165 -5.20 4.02 31.43
CA GLY A 165 -5.10 3.05 32.53
C GLY A 165 -5.31 1.61 32.07
N GLU A 166 -4.91 0.62 32.89
CA GLU A 166 -5.06 -0.82 32.56
C GLU A 166 -6.48 -1.23 32.14
N LYS A 167 -7.50 -0.60 32.73
CA LYS A 167 -8.91 -0.82 32.36
C LYS A 167 -9.28 -0.33 30.97
N ASP A 168 -8.46 0.57 30.40
CA ASP A 168 -8.63 1.11 29.05
C ASP A 168 -7.75 0.41 28.02
N LYS A 169 -7.04 -0.64 28.38
CA LYS A 169 -6.44 -1.54 27.39
C LYS A 169 -7.57 -2.00 26.49
N ILE A 170 -7.69 -1.30 25.34
CA ILE A 170 -8.62 -1.73 24.30
C ILE A 170 -8.26 -3.16 24.02
N GLU A 171 -9.10 -4.06 24.48
CA GLU A 171 -9.00 -5.45 24.13
C GLU A 171 -8.93 -5.53 22.61
N ARG A 172 -7.75 -5.75 22.08
CA ARG A 172 -7.61 -6.02 20.66
C ARG A 172 -8.26 -7.38 20.41
N LYS A 173 -9.60 -7.37 20.30
CA LYS A 173 -10.33 -8.52 19.78
C LYS A 173 -9.70 -8.87 18.46
N SER A 174 -9.29 -10.11 18.27
CA SER A 174 -8.76 -10.54 16.99
C SER A 174 -9.79 -10.23 15.92
N LYS A 175 -9.48 -9.30 15.04
CA LYS A 175 -10.37 -8.96 13.93
C LYS A 175 -10.58 -10.22 13.10
N ARG A 176 -11.83 -10.53 12.76
CA ARG A 176 -12.16 -11.65 11.89
C ARG A 176 -11.70 -11.40 10.45
N THR A 177 -11.72 -10.14 10.04
CA THR A 177 -11.29 -9.67 8.72
C THR A 177 -10.17 -8.64 8.91
N THR A 178 -9.07 -8.84 8.21
CA THR A 178 -7.95 -7.90 8.12
C THR A 178 -7.81 -7.39 6.69
N SER A 179 -7.42 -6.14 6.52
CA SER A 179 -7.08 -5.56 5.22
C SER A 179 -5.57 -5.68 5.01
N GLN A 180 -5.17 -5.95 3.78
CA GLN A 180 -3.78 -6.17 3.41
C GLN A 180 -3.46 -5.43 2.12
N PHE A 181 -2.32 -4.76 2.06
CA PHE A 181 -1.75 -4.34 0.80
C PHE A 181 -0.99 -5.52 0.19
N VAL A 182 -1.24 -5.79 -1.08
CA VAL A 182 -0.61 -6.89 -1.82
C VAL A 182 0.26 -6.31 -2.91
N PHE A 183 1.47 -6.83 -2.99
CA PHE A 183 2.38 -6.60 -4.10
C PHE A 183 2.92 -7.94 -4.59
N ALA A 184 2.87 -8.18 -5.91
CA ALA A 184 3.47 -9.36 -6.52
C ALA A 184 4.25 -8.98 -7.78
N THR A 185 5.33 -9.67 -8.03
CA THR A 185 6.16 -9.50 -9.21
C THR A 185 6.84 -10.82 -9.58
N GLY A 186 7.13 -11.00 -10.84
CA GLY A 186 7.82 -12.20 -11.32
C GLY A 186 7.88 -12.29 -12.84
N LEU A 187 8.15 -13.48 -13.30
CA LEU A 187 8.24 -13.83 -14.71
C LEU A 187 6.84 -14.00 -15.30
N ASN A 188 6.70 -13.61 -16.52
CA ASN A 188 5.48 -13.72 -17.31
C ASN A 188 5.79 -14.38 -18.65
N ASN A 189 4.92 -15.26 -19.10
CA ASN A 189 5.04 -15.88 -20.40
C ASN A 189 3.66 -16.24 -20.96
N VAL A 190 3.63 -16.85 -22.11
CA VAL A 190 2.41 -17.30 -22.79
C VAL A 190 2.58 -18.76 -23.17
N ILE A 191 1.54 -19.55 -22.94
CA ILE A 191 1.40 -20.90 -23.45
C ILE A 191 0.57 -20.79 -24.74
N THR A 192 1.18 -21.15 -25.85
CA THR A 192 0.54 -21.19 -27.16
C THR A 192 -0.02 -22.59 -27.39
N GLU A 193 -1.25 -22.67 -27.86
CA GLU A 193 -1.90 -23.95 -28.13
C GLU A 193 -1.07 -24.80 -29.12
N GLY A 194 -0.80 -26.06 -28.75
CA GLY A 194 0.00 -26.99 -29.56
C GLY A 194 1.50 -26.83 -29.42
N GLU A 195 2.00 -25.86 -28.63
CA GLU A 195 3.43 -25.62 -28.41
C GLU A 195 3.85 -25.89 -26.97
N SER A 196 5.13 -26.24 -26.80
CA SER A 196 5.73 -26.35 -25.48
C SER A 196 6.11 -24.95 -24.93
N LEU A 197 6.09 -24.78 -23.62
CA LEU A 197 6.54 -23.53 -22.99
C LEU A 197 8.02 -23.20 -23.30
N SER A 198 8.84 -24.22 -23.62
CA SER A 198 10.24 -24.03 -24.05
C SER A 198 10.35 -23.34 -25.41
N ASP A 199 9.36 -23.51 -26.25
CA ASP A 199 9.31 -23.00 -27.63
C ASP A 199 8.58 -21.63 -27.70
N SER A 200 8.31 -21.05 -26.55
CA SER A 200 7.58 -19.80 -26.45
C SER A 200 8.23 -18.66 -27.22
N ASP A 201 7.43 -17.92 -27.94
CA ASP A 201 7.77 -16.70 -28.67
C ASP A 201 8.24 -15.54 -27.79
N PHE A 202 8.29 -15.72 -26.49
CA PHE A 202 8.59 -14.64 -25.53
C PHE A 202 9.79 -14.96 -24.65
N ARG A 203 10.61 -13.93 -24.43
CA ARG A 203 11.82 -14.02 -23.58
C ARG A 203 11.41 -14.25 -22.12
N VAL A 204 11.78 -15.39 -21.54
CA VAL A 204 11.47 -15.74 -20.14
C VAL A 204 12.00 -14.68 -19.18
N TRP A 205 13.27 -14.30 -19.25
CA TRP A 205 13.88 -13.30 -18.37
C TRP A 205 13.58 -11.86 -18.75
N GLY A 206 12.91 -11.61 -19.86
CA GLY A 206 12.54 -10.29 -20.35
C GLY A 206 11.08 -9.92 -20.06
N SER A 207 10.24 -10.92 -19.88
CA SER A 207 8.80 -10.76 -19.69
C SER A 207 8.46 -10.86 -18.21
N HIS A 208 7.76 -9.84 -17.67
CA HIS A 208 7.50 -9.74 -16.24
C HIS A 208 6.05 -9.35 -15.99
N PHE A 209 5.48 -9.87 -14.90
CA PHE A 209 4.24 -9.35 -14.37
C PHE A 209 4.48 -8.52 -13.10
N TYR A 210 3.56 -7.60 -12.86
CA TYR A 210 3.45 -6.85 -11.62
C TYR A 210 1.98 -6.81 -11.23
N GLU A 211 1.70 -7.00 -9.95
CA GLU A 211 0.35 -6.87 -9.41
C GLU A 211 0.43 -6.14 -8.08
N TRP A 212 -0.45 -5.17 -7.87
CA TRP A 212 -0.58 -4.49 -6.60
C TRP A 212 -2.03 -4.10 -6.34
N GLY A 213 -2.43 -4.18 -5.09
CA GLY A 213 -3.80 -3.91 -4.71
C GLY A 213 -4.07 -4.11 -3.23
N PHE A 214 -5.35 -4.10 -2.90
CA PHE A 214 -5.80 -4.31 -1.54
C PHE A 214 -6.68 -5.54 -1.49
N THR A 215 -6.40 -6.40 -0.49
CA THR A 215 -7.20 -7.60 -0.23
C THR A 215 -7.68 -7.58 1.21
N TYR A 216 -8.83 -8.22 1.42
CA TYR A 216 -9.36 -8.57 2.72
C TYR A 216 -9.12 -10.03 2.96
N ASN A 217 -8.62 -10.35 4.13
CA ASN A 217 -8.44 -11.72 4.61
C ASN A 217 -9.43 -11.98 5.73
N SER A 218 -10.44 -12.78 5.47
CA SER A 218 -11.54 -13.06 6.39
C SER A 218 -11.47 -14.49 6.88
N ARG A 219 -11.25 -14.67 8.19
CA ARG A 219 -11.28 -15.98 8.81
C ARG A 219 -12.68 -16.58 8.78
N ILE A 220 -12.82 -17.78 8.22
CA ILE A 220 -14.11 -18.45 8.04
C ILE A 220 -14.62 -19.01 9.38
N PHE A 221 -13.78 -19.70 10.13
CA PHE A 221 -14.17 -20.31 11.39
C PHE A 221 -13.92 -19.38 12.59
N LYS A 222 -14.87 -19.35 13.56
CA LYS A 222 -14.78 -18.47 14.74
C LYS A 222 -13.58 -18.87 15.65
N ASN A 223 -13.34 -20.14 15.82
CA ASN A 223 -12.39 -20.68 16.81
C ASN A 223 -11.18 -21.38 16.18
N ASN A 224 -11.01 -21.29 14.85
CA ASN A 224 -9.91 -21.90 14.14
C ASN A 224 -9.35 -20.89 13.10
N ASN A 225 -8.03 -20.85 12.99
CA ASN A 225 -7.30 -19.96 12.08
C ASN A 225 -6.96 -20.60 10.74
N LEU A 226 -7.32 -21.88 10.55
CA LEU A 226 -6.86 -22.66 9.40
C LEU A 226 -7.40 -22.11 8.07
N LEU A 227 -8.67 -21.74 8.00
CA LEU A 227 -9.32 -21.41 6.72
C LEU A 227 -9.78 -19.97 6.66
N HIS A 228 -9.34 -19.28 5.60
CA HIS A 228 -9.66 -17.89 5.32
C HIS A 228 -10.20 -17.72 3.90
N ALA A 229 -11.11 -16.79 3.72
CA ALA A 229 -11.49 -16.26 2.41
C ALA A 229 -10.70 -14.97 2.17
N LYS A 230 -9.94 -14.93 1.09
CA LYS A 230 -9.13 -13.77 0.70
C LYS A 230 -9.66 -13.21 -0.62
N TYR A 231 -10.06 -11.96 -0.62
CA TYR A 231 -10.69 -11.28 -1.76
C TYR A 231 -10.33 -9.80 -1.78
N GLY A 232 -10.41 -9.18 -2.95
CA GLY A 232 -10.05 -7.75 -3.06
C GLY A 232 -10.07 -7.23 -4.48
N LEU A 233 -9.27 -6.18 -4.71
CA LEU A 233 -9.05 -5.58 -6.02
C LEU A 233 -7.56 -5.31 -6.22
N SER A 234 -7.05 -5.62 -7.40
CA SER A 234 -5.66 -5.42 -7.79
C SER A 234 -5.54 -4.86 -9.20
N LEU A 235 -4.50 -4.09 -9.44
CA LEU A 235 -4.03 -3.74 -10.78
C LEU A 235 -2.96 -4.75 -11.21
N MET A 236 -3.21 -5.45 -12.29
CA MET A 236 -2.33 -6.46 -12.85
C MET A 236 -1.71 -5.96 -14.16
N TYR A 237 -0.40 -6.04 -14.26
CA TYR A 237 0.40 -5.64 -15.42
C TYR A 237 1.13 -6.86 -15.97
N ASN A 238 0.74 -7.31 -17.15
CA ASN A 238 1.41 -8.37 -17.87
C ASN A 238 2.27 -7.76 -18.98
N ASN A 239 3.58 -7.96 -18.91
CA ASN A 239 4.51 -7.50 -19.92
C ASN A 239 5.12 -8.70 -20.62
N LEU A 240 5.09 -8.68 -21.95
CA LEU A 240 5.68 -9.67 -22.81
C LEU A 240 6.76 -9.04 -23.69
N ARG A 241 7.88 -9.72 -23.85
CA ARG A 241 8.96 -9.34 -24.75
C ARG A 241 9.12 -10.42 -25.80
N PRO A 242 8.68 -10.18 -27.05
CA PRO A 242 8.89 -11.12 -28.14
C PRO A 242 10.36 -11.42 -28.39
N THR A 243 10.63 -12.63 -28.83
CA THR A 243 11.94 -13.07 -29.35
C THR A 243 12.11 -12.65 -30.82
N GLU A 244 13.29 -12.88 -31.42
CA GLU A 244 13.54 -12.79 -32.85
C GLU A 244 13.17 -11.44 -33.49
N ASN A 245 13.40 -10.35 -32.74
CA ASN A 245 13.13 -8.99 -33.22
C ASN A 245 11.68 -8.77 -33.69
N ARG A 246 10.71 -9.44 -33.04
CA ARG A 246 9.29 -9.39 -33.40
C ARG A 246 8.52 -8.36 -32.58
N TYR A 247 7.38 -7.95 -33.15
CA TYR A 247 6.43 -7.05 -32.49
C TYR A 247 5.00 -7.38 -32.96
N PHE A 248 4.00 -6.93 -32.20
CA PHE A 248 2.60 -7.19 -32.51
C PHE A 248 2.07 -6.19 -33.53
N VAL A 249 1.37 -6.71 -34.55
CA VAL A 249 0.69 -5.93 -35.57
C VAL A 249 -0.76 -6.36 -35.65
N ARG A 250 -1.66 -5.40 -35.59
CA ARG A 250 -3.07 -5.66 -35.80
C ARG A 250 -3.35 -5.92 -37.27
N ASN A 251 -3.90 -7.08 -37.60
CA ASN A 251 -4.31 -7.50 -38.93
C ASN A 251 -5.81 -7.79 -38.91
N GLY A 252 -6.64 -6.78 -39.19
CA GLY A 252 -8.08 -6.88 -39.08
C GLY A 252 -8.54 -7.22 -37.66
N GLU A 253 -9.16 -8.39 -37.51
CA GLU A 253 -9.64 -8.90 -36.22
C GLU A 253 -8.60 -9.74 -35.46
N GLN A 254 -7.47 -10.06 -36.09
CA GLN A 254 -6.37 -10.80 -35.51
C GLN A 254 -5.20 -9.88 -35.14
N THR A 255 -4.30 -10.39 -34.31
CA THR A 255 -3.08 -9.70 -33.95
C THR A 255 -1.91 -10.67 -34.12
N ASP A 256 -1.06 -10.35 -35.11
CA ASP A 256 0.04 -11.19 -35.54
C ASP A 256 1.34 -10.74 -34.88
N LEU A 257 2.27 -11.67 -34.70
CA LEU A 257 3.63 -11.43 -34.28
C LEU A 257 4.54 -11.38 -35.52
N VAL A 258 5.02 -10.19 -35.87
CA VAL A 258 5.75 -9.91 -37.11
C VAL A 258 7.19 -9.51 -36.81
N THR A 259 8.15 -9.95 -37.65
CA THR A 259 9.55 -9.54 -37.56
C THR A 259 9.72 -8.07 -37.99
N GLY A 260 10.44 -7.29 -37.20
CA GLY A 260 10.69 -5.88 -37.49
C GLY A 260 11.65 -5.66 -38.66
N GLY A 261 11.40 -4.62 -39.46
CA GLY A 261 12.32 -4.18 -40.52
C GLY A 261 13.56 -3.46 -40.00
N VAL A 262 13.59 -3.12 -38.70
CA VAL A 262 14.74 -2.55 -37.99
C VAL A 262 15.01 -3.39 -36.74
N ASN A 263 16.24 -3.32 -36.22
CA ASN A 263 16.57 -4.02 -34.99
C ASN A 263 16.00 -3.27 -33.79
N PHE A 264 15.18 -3.95 -32.96
CA PHE A 264 14.65 -3.39 -31.73
C PHE A 264 15.57 -3.68 -30.55
N ASP A 265 16.01 -2.63 -29.86
CA ASP A 265 16.65 -2.75 -28.53
C ASP A 265 15.62 -3.24 -27.50
N GLU A 266 14.39 -2.78 -27.66
CA GLU A 266 13.27 -3.19 -26.84
C GLU A 266 11.99 -3.29 -27.66
N SER A 267 11.42 -4.49 -27.73
CA SER A 267 10.02 -4.71 -28.10
C SER A 267 9.28 -5.23 -26.88
N ARG A 268 8.28 -4.50 -26.41
CA ARG A 268 7.52 -4.86 -25.22
C ARG A 268 6.02 -4.59 -25.39
N PHE A 269 5.24 -5.63 -25.19
CA PHE A 269 3.79 -5.56 -25.17
C PHE A 269 3.30 -5.61 -23.73
N ARG A 270 2.39 -4.71 -23.36
CA ARG A 270 1.86 -4.60 -22.00
C ARG A 270 0.35 -4.55 -21.99
N ASN A 271 -0.26 -5.45 -21.25
CA ASN A 271 -1.66 -5.44 -20.90
C ASN A 271 -1.83 -5.06 -19.42
N VAL A 272 -2.85 -4.24 -19.13
CA VAL A 272 -3.19 -3.81 -17.77
C VAL A 272 -4.64 -4.13 -17.51
N PHE A 273 -4.88 -4.86 -16.43
CA PHE A 273 -6.21 -5.28 -15.98
C PHE A 273 -6.49 -4.79 -14.56
N LEU A 274 -7.74 -4.47 -14.30
CA LEU A 274 -8.27 -4.39 -12.96
C LEU A 274 -8.88 -5.74 -12.64
N VAL A 275 -8.35 -6.45 -11.65
CA VAL A 275 -8.75 -7.81 -11.31
C VAL A 275 -9.30 -7.89 -9.89
N ALA A 276 -10.27 -8.79 -9.70
CA ALA A 276 -10.82 -9.18 -8.42
C ALA A 276 -10.35 -10.60 -8.09
N PRO A 277 -9.30 -10.80 -7.28
CA PRO A 277 -8.87 -12.11 -6.83
C PRO A 277 -9.82 -12.65 -5.76
N LEU A 278 -10.00 -13.97 -5.75
CA LEU A 278 -10.70 -14.73 -4.72
C LEU A 278 -9.94 -16.02 -4.44
N HIS A 279 -9.45 -16.17 -3.20
CA HIS A 279 -8.70 -17.36 -2.77
C HIS A 279 -9.29 -17.95 -1.48
N LEU A 280 -9.23 -19.24 -1.37
CA LEU A 280 -9.25 -19.94 -0.09
C LEU A 280 -7.82 -20.08 0.40
N GLU A 281 -7.52 -19.50 1.55
CA GLU A 281 -6.20 -19.54 2.16
C GLU A 281 -6.23 -20.45 3.39
N PHE A 282 -5.33 -21.42 3.43
CA PHE A 282 -5.03 -22.23 4.59
C PHE A 282 -3.87 -21.57 5.34
N ASP A 283 -4.15 -20.98 6.49
CA ASP A 283 -3.17 -20.31 7.35
C ASP A 283 -2.87 -21.18 8.56
N PHE A 284 -1.64 -21.71 8.60
CA PHE A 284 -1.16 -22.58 9.69
C PHE A 284 -0.61 -21.80 10.89
N SER A 285 -0.91 -20.50 10.98
CA SER A 285 -0.52 -19.67 12.10
C SER A 285 -1.18 -20.16 13.39
N PRO A 286 -0.39 -20.37 14.48
CA PRO A 286 -0.90 -20.93 15.70
C PRO A 286 -1.86 -19.98 16.41
N LYS A 287 -2.79 -20.59 17.11
CA LYS A 287 -3.64 -19.93 18.09
C LYS A 287 -2.77 -19.40 19.23
N LYS A 288 -2.94 -18.15 19.62
CA LYS A 288 -2.24 -17.54 20.76
C LYS A 288 -3.20 -17.31 21.92
N THR A 289 -2.71 -17.52 23.12
CA THR A 289 -3.43 -17.27 24.35
C THR A 289 -2.78 -16.07 25.07
N SER A 290 -3.59 -15.22 25.69
CA SER A 290 -3.13 -14.11 26.50
C SER A 290 -2.30 -14.61 27.69
N LYS A 291 -1.43 -13.76 28.26
CA LYS A 291 -0.56 -14.13 29.41
C LYS A 291 -1.33 -14.58 30.64
N ASP A 292 -2.54 -14.10 30.81
CA ASP A 292 -3.51 -14.43 31.86
C ASP A 292 -4.31 -15.72 31.60
N GLY A 293 -4.12 -16.35 30.42
CA GLY A 293 -4.80 -17.62 30.09
C GLY A 293 -6.27 -17.47 29.68
N GLU A 294 -6.89 -16.33 29.93
CA GLU A 294 -8.34 -16.15 29.79
C GLU A 294 -8.80 -15.93 28.35
N ARG A 295 -7.91 -15.52 27.44
CA ARG A 295 -8.31 -15.06 26.10
C ARG A 295 -7.48 -15.69 25.00
N THR A 296 -8.17 -16.13 23.97
CA THR A 296 -7.56 -16.61 22.73
C THR A 296 -7.65 -15.56 21.65
N TYR A 297 -6.55 -15.33 20.95
CA TYR A 297 -6.51 -14.46 19.78
C TYR A 297 -5.80 -15.13 18.60
N PHE A 298 -6.16 -14.70 17.40
CA PHE A 298 -5.64 -15.24 16.16
C PHE A 298 -4.93 -14.12 15.41
N ARG A 299 -3.75 -14.43 14.89
CA ARG A 299 -3.02 -13.59 13.95
C ARG A 299 -2.87 -14.33 12.64
N THR A 300 -2.95 -13.61 11.54
CA THR A 300 -2.73 -14.16 10.22
C THR A 300 -1.27 -14.01 9.82
N HIS A 301 -0.79 -14.91 8.96
CA HIS A 301 0.52 -14.82 8.32
C HIS A 301 1.71 -14.84 9.33
N GLU A 302 1.62 -15.64 10.35
CA GLU A 302 2.77 -15.88 11.25
C GLU A 302 3.51 -17.19 10.92
N SER A 303 2.94 -18.07 10.09
CA SER A 303 3.47 -19.38 9.73
C SER A 303 3.35 -19.63 8.23
N VAL A 304 3.42 -20.92 7.86
CA VAL A 304 3.18 -21.38 6.49
C VAL A 304 1.73 -21.10 6.09
N ARG A 305 1.51 -20.79 4.84
CA ARG A 305 0.18 -20.60 4.26
C ARG A 305 0.14 -21.11 2.84
N LEU A 306 -1.01 -21.60 2.46
CA LEU A 306 -1.32 -22.09 1.12
C LEU A 306 -2.62 -21.44 0.66
N GLY A 307 -2.62 -20.80 -0.48
CA GLY A 307 -3.82 -20.22 -1.08
C GLY A 307 -4.09 -20.83 -2.45
N ILE A 308 -5.33 -21.17 -2.68
CA ILE A 308 -5.82 -21.63 -3.99
C ILE A 308 -7.07 -20.85 -4.36
N GLY A 309 -7.23 -20.52 -5.62
CA GLY A 309 -8.38 -19.76 -6.08
C GLY A 309 -8.24 -19.29 -7.51
N GLY A 310 -8.85 -18.17 -7.79
CA GLY A 310 -8.81 -17.57 -9.10
C GLY A 310 -9.00 -16.08 -9.06
N TYR A 311 -9.10 -15.51 -10.23
CA TYR A 311 -9.34 -14.08 -10.41
C TYR A 311 -10.16 -13.86 -11.68
N ALA A 312 -10.87 -12.75 -11.70
CA ALA A 312 -11.51 -12.24 -12.90
C ALA A 312 -11.28 -10.73 -12.97
N GLY A 313 -11.18 -10.17 -14.16
CA GLY A 313 -10.90 -8.77 -14.33
C GLY A 313 -11.26 -8.20 -15.69
N VAL A 314 -11.17 -6.88 -15.77
CA VAL A 314 -11.42 -6.12 -16.99
C VAL A 314 -10.16 -5.42 -17.46
N ARG A 315 -9.96 -5.37 -18.75
CA ARG A 315 -8.83 -4.67 -19.36
C ARG A 315 -9.00 -3.16 -19.25
N ILE A 316 -7.98 -2.50 -18.70
CA ILE A 316 -7.92 -1.03 -18.65
C ILE A 316 -7.25 -0.49 -19.91
N LYS A 317 -6.14 -1.10 -20.32
CA LYS A 317 -5.38 -0.67 -21.50
C LYS A 317 -4.41 -1.72 -21.98
N SER A 318 -4.13 -1.67 -23.30
CA SER A 318 -3.00 -2.36 -23.93
C SER A 318 -2.08 -1.33 -24.60
N LYS A 319 -0.81 -1.62 -24.65
CA LYS A 319 0.19 -0.79 -25.34
C LYS A 319 1.40 -1.60 -25.74
N GLN A 320 2.01 -1.20 -26.84
CA GLN A 320 3.30 -1.66 -27.31
C GLN A 320 4.31 -0.54 -27.20
N ILE A 321 5.56 -0.89 -26.83
CA ILE A 321 6.69 0.02 -26.75
C ILE A 321 7.79 -0.60 -27.58
N LEU A 322 8.24 0.12 -28.60
CA LEU A 322 9.37 -0.23 -29.45
C LEU A 322 10.46 0.80 -29.23
N LYS A 323 11.70 0.33 -29.05
CA LYS A 323 12.89 1.17 -29.06
C LYS A 323 13.86 0.62 -30.08
N TYR A 324 14.40 1.48 -30.90
CA TYR A 324 15.34 1.17 -31.96
C TYR A 324 16.16 2.41 -32.30
N GLU A 325 17.29 2.20 -32.93
CA GLU A 325 18.19 3.24 -33.41
C GLU A 325 18.15 3.33 -34.93
N ILE A 326 18.06 4.55 -35.45
CA ILE A 326 18.21 4.84 -36.89
C ILE A 326 19.13 6.06 -37.00
N ASP A 327 20.18 5.95 -37.78
CA ASP A 327 21.15 7.02 -38.04
C ASP A 327 21.67 7.68 -36.75
N ASP A 328 22.11 6.89 -35.79
CA ASP A 328 22.58 7.30 -34.44
C ASP A 328 21.52 8.04 -33.61
N LEU A 329 20.23 7.92 -33.97
CA LEU A 329 19.11 8.51 -33.21
C LEU A 329 18.32 7.44 -32.48
N ASP A 330 18.22 7.57 -31.15
CA ASP A 330 17.37 6.75 -30.29
C ASP A 330 15.89 7.07 -30.51
N ILE A 331 15.16 6.14 -31.08
CA ILE A 331 13.71 6.27 -31.32
C ILE A 331 12.94 5.42 -30.32
N LYS A 332 11.98 6.04 -29.67
CA LYS A 332 11.03 5.36 -28.77
C LYS A 332 9.61 5.57 -29.21
N GLU A 333 9.04 4.54 -29.78
CA GLU A 333 7.64 4.52 -30.22
C GLU A 333 6.72 3.92 -29.14
N ARG A 334 5.55 4.49 -28.98
CA ARG A 334 4.50 4.00 -28.08
C ARG A 334 3.18 3.91 -28.81
N GLN A 335 2.82 2.71 -29.14
CA GLN A 335 1.53 2.40 -29.75
C GLN A 335 0.53 2.04 -28.64
N LYS A 336 -0.62 2.73 -28.62
CA LYS A 336 -1.73 2.46 -27.71
C LYS A 336 -2.92 2.04 -28.53
N GLY A 337 -3.57 0.96 -28.13
CA GLY A 337 -4.74 0.44 -28.83
C GLY A 337 -5.28 -0.78 -28.09
N ASP A 338 -6.33 -1.38 -28.61
CA ASP A 338 -6.88 -2.62 -28.07
C ASP A 338 -6.08 -3.86 -28.50
N PHE A 339 -5.42 -3.80 -29.66
CA PHE A 339 -4.66 -4.92 -30.26
C PHE A 339 -5.47 -6.23 -30.30
N ASN A 340 -6.80 -6.15 -30.42
CA ASN A 340 -7.70 -7.29 -30.30
C ASN A 340 -7.52 -8.13 -29.02
N VAL A 341 -6.93 -7.55 -27.98
CA VAL A 341 -6.78 -8.19 -26.67
C VAL A 341 -8.17 -8.37 -26.06
N ASN A 342 -8.39 -9.47 -25.37
CA ASN A 342 -9.64 -9.71 -24.66
C ASN A 342 -9.92 -8.62 -23.63
N ASP A 343 -11.18 -8.15 -23.58
CA ASP A 343 -11.61 -7.12 -22.63
C ASP A 343 -11.75 -7.66 -21.21
N PHE A 344 -11.88 -8.98 -21.08
CA PHE A 344 -11.95 -9.69 -19.81
C PHE A 344 -10.78 -10.66 -19.69
N THR A 345 -10.31 -10.85 -18.47
CA THR A 345 -9.40 -11.93 -18.10
C THR A 345 -9.97 -12.67 -16.92
N TYR A 346 -9.83 -13.98 -16.92
CA TYR A 346 -10.12 -14.83 -15.77
C TYR A 346 -9.15 -16.01 -15.75
N GLY A 347 -8.83 -16.46 -14.56
CA GLY A 347 -7.83 -17.49 -14.43
C GLY A 347 -7.76 -18.11 -13.05
N LEU A 348 -6.90 -19.11 -12.94
CA LEU A 348 -6.57 -19.75 -11.69
C LEU A 348 -5.30 -19.16 -11.10
N SER A 349 -5.21 -19.18 -9.78
CA SER A 349 -3.99 -18.78 -9.10
C SER A 349 -3.81 -19.56 -7.80
N ALA A 350 -2.55 -19.83 -7.48
CA ALA A 350 -2.18 -20.52 -6.27
C ALA A 350 -0.90 -19.90 -5.69
N TYR A 351 -0.77 -19.94 -4.38
CA TYR A 351 0.45 -19.51 -3.71
C TYR A 351 0.76 -20.38 -2.50
N ILE A 352 2.04 -20.54 -2.25
CA ILE A 352 2.57 -21.13 -1.04
C ILE A 352 3.56 -20.16 -0.42
N GLY A 353 3.48 -19.92 0.89
CA GLY A 353 4.33 -18.92 1.50
C GLY A 353 4.56 -19.13 2.99
N TYR A 354 5.47 -18.32 3.48
CA TYR A 354 5.81 -18.21 4.89
C TYR A 354 5.73 -16.74 5.32
N LYS A 355 4.97 -16.46 6.36
CA LYS A 355 4.69 -15.10 6.82
C LYS A 355 4.11 -14.23 5.68
N SER A 356 4.70 -13.07 5.43
CA SER A 356 4.24 -12.13 4.41
C SER A 356 4.63 -12.48 2.98
N THR A 357 5.55 -13.43 2.77
CA THR A 357 6.13 -13.75 1.45
C THR A 357 5.63 -15.08 0.93
N SER A 358 5.28 -15.15 -0.35
CA SER A 358 4.78 -16.37 -1.01
C SER A 358 5.35 -16.52 -2.42
N LEU A 359 5.58 -17.75 -2.85
CA LEU A 359 5.68 -18.09 -4.26
C LEU A 359 4.27 -18.07 -4.84
N TYR A 360 4.08 -17.43 -5.99
CA TYR A 360 2.77 -17.17 -6.57
C TYR A 360 2.74 -17.58 -8.04
N LEU A 361 1.79 -18.44 -8.40
CA LEU A 361 1.54 -18.93 -9.75
C LEU A 361 0.17 -18.45 -10.22
N LYS A 362 0.08 -18.01 -11.47
CA LYS A 362 -1.15 -17.59 -12.14
C LYS A 362 -1.23 -18.19 -13.54
N TYR A 363 -2.44 -18.53 -13.96
CA TYR A 363 -2.72 -19.02 -15.31
C TYR A 363 -4.06 -18.46 -15.79
N ASP A 364 -4.04 -17.71 -16.91
CA ASP A 364 -5.24 -17.22 -17.56
C ASP A 364 -5.94 -18.37 -18.28
N LEU A 365 -7.24 -18.58 -18.00
CA LEU A 365 -8.05 -19.62 -18.64
C LEU A 365 -8.61 -19.18 -19.99
N ASN A 366 -8.67 -17.88 -20.23
CA ASN A 366 -9.05 -17.33 -21.53
C ASN A 366 -7.81 -16.88 -22.32
N PRO A 367 -7.88 -16.96 -23.65
CA PRO A 367 -6.79 -16.50 -24.50
C PRO A 367 -6.58 -14.98 -24.38
N MET A 368 -5.35 -14.53 -24.65
CA MET A 368 -4.97 -13.12 -24.60
C MET A 368 -5.66 -12.30 -25.69
N PHE A 369 -5.80 -12.86 -26.89
CA PHE A 369 -6.45 -12.22 -28.05
C PHE A 369 -7.84 -12.79 -28.33
N LYS A 370 -8.74 -11.99 -28.92
CA LYS A 370 -10.13 -12.36 -29.15
C LYS A 370 -10.33 -13.38 -30.26
N ASN A 371 -9.64 -13.20 -31.38
CA ASN A 371 -9.94 -13.89 -32.63
C ASN A 371 -8.69 -14.44 -33.34
N ASN A 372 -7.61 -14.65 -32.60
CA ASN A 372 -6.42 -15.26 -33.17
C ASN A 372 -6.70 -16.73 -33.50
N ALA A 373 -6.07 -17.23 -34.57
CA ALA A 373 -6.22 -18.62 -35.03
C ALA A 373 -5.69 -19.64 -34.01
N VAL A 374 -4.74 -19.23 -33.17
CA VAL A 374 -4.12 -20.05 -32.12
C VAL A 374 -4.31 -19.37 -30.78
N ASP A 375 -4.79 -20.11 -29.79
CA ASP A 375 -5.00 -19.58 -28.45
C ASP A 375 -3.69 -19.40 -27.70
N GLN A 376 -3.55 -18.26 -27.08
CA GLN A 376 -2.38 -17.85 -26.30
C GLN A 376 -2.80 -17.48 -24.89
N ASN A 377 -2.47 -18.33 -23.91
CA ASN A 377 -2.85 -18.16 -22.51
C ASN A 377 -1.68 -17.69 -21.67
N ASN A 378 -1.88 -16.62 -20.91
CA ASN A 378 -0.83 -16.03 -20.09
C ASN A 378 -0.56 -16.88 -18.85
N ILE A 379 0.72 -17.11 -18.55
CA ILE A 379 1.20 -17.75 -17.32
C ILE A 379 2.20 -16.85 -16.60
N SER A 380 2.12 -16.79 -15.28
CA SER A 380 3.02 -15.97 -14.47
C SER A 380 3.47 -16.75 -13.23
N LEU A 381 4.77 -16.66 -12.94
CA LEU A 381 5.37 -17.21 -11.73
C LEU A 381 6.23 -16.16 -11.05
N GLY A 382 6.04 -15.94 -9.76
CA GLY A 382 6.79 -14.93 -9.05
C GLY A 382 6.64 -14.96 -7.56
N VAL A 383 6.98 -13.85 -6.93
CA VAL A 383 6.90 -13.65 -5.49
C VAL A 383 5.78 -12.67 -5.18
N ARG A 384 5.00 -13.00 -4.17
CA ARG A 384 3.91 -12.18 -3.64
C ARG A 384 4.18 -11.81 -2.20
N PHE A 385 3.95 -10.55 -1.88
CA PHE A 385 4.05 -9.98 -0.54
C PHE A 385 2.68 -9.50 -0.09
N ASP A 386 2.27 -9.93 1.10
CA ASP A 386 1.03 -9.51 1.75
C ASP A 386 1.37 -8.72 3.01
N PHE A 387 1.18 -7.41 2.97
CA PHE A 387 1.47 -6.50 4.08
C PHE A 387 0.20 -6.24 4.89
N ASN A 388 0.26 -6.54 6.20
CA ASN A 388 -0.83 -6.32 7.17
C ASN A 388 -0.70 -4.97 7.85
#